data_f3a63371a87d2c1349bc96f567b32d34
#
_entry.id   f3a63371a87d2c1349bc96f567b32d34
#
_cell.length_a   1.000
_cell.length_b   1.000
_cell.length_c   1.000
_cell.angle_alpha   90.00
_cell.angle_beta   90.00
_cell.angle_gamma   90.00
#
_symmetry.space_group_name_H-M   'P 1'
#
loop_
_entity.id
_entity.type
_entity.pdbx_description
1 polymer ?
#
loop_
_entity_poly.entity_id
_entity_poly.type
_entity_poly.pdbx_seq_one_letter_code
_entity_poly.pdbx_strand_id
1 'polypeptide(L)'
;MRRRTAALATTALVLGGCSLRDKGGSLDASAAPAALPKAATAPERPGMILIPEGVLRAGTPRGRAPRIAEEEAAGVPVVLKAFYIDRLPYPNEAGGIPTTNVTRDDAARMCSAEKKRLCTELEWERACKGPSNSTYEYGDAYKENVCDTGRPALVAARRPSGERTACKSGFGVMELHGGAWEWTDSVWNRGSAARPSVLHVLRGGNAEAGEIVGRCANAIARGGATKSPATGFRCCAGEPNVAVVKVPDPQVIVFERALDLQKAAAALTSVGTKAFGGQGDAEFVARVAWFWRPTPNDELRIVSGCIDSVAAPRLDAGVDKRARCGVVVARIVEAEPTVDERMEQPPSADAGTPLVRAGGATVDGQLLASIESGYQLSEVVLFGNEKRLRMWGIDKAGTFVREFGYSFGRVEVGEPKRH
;
A
#
# COMPACT_ATOMS: atom_id res chain seq x y z
N MET A 1 30.33 -11.61 61.78
CA MET A 1 29.65 -11.37 63.07
C MET A 1 28.42 -10.55 62.89
N ARG A 2 27.37 -10.95 63.58
CA ARG A 2 26.00 -10.37 63.69
C ARG A 2 24.99 -10.70 62.57
N ARG A 3 24.27 -11.80 62.83
CA ARG A 3 22.94 -12.15 62.34
C ARG A 3 21.89 -11.18 62.93
N ARG A 4 20.92 -10.80 62.16
CA ARG A 4 19.62 -10.31 62.66
C ARG A 4 18.50 -11.05 61.98
N THR A 5 17.78 -11.79 62.77
CA THR A 5 16.49 -12.46 62.56
C THR A 5 15.38 -11.40 62.48
N ALA A 6 14.44 -11.58 61.54
CA ALA A 6 13.19 -10.86 61.56
C ALA A 6 12.01 -11.86 61.58
N ALA A 7 11.09 -11.58 62.43
CA ALA A 7 9.96 -12.43 62.83
C ALA A 7 8.79 -12.40 61.86
N LEU A 8 8.15 -13.56 61.70
CA LEU A 8 6.80 -13.68 61.08
C LEU A 8 5.73 -13.17 62.01
N ALA A 9 4.83 -12.33 61.48
CA ALA A 9 3.57 -11.98 62.09
C ALA A 9 2.43 -12.65 61.33
N THR A 10 1.72 -13.56 62.01
CA THR A 10 0.51 -14.26 61.55
C THR A 10 -0.69 -13.41 61.91
N THR A 11 -1.45 -12.98 60.89
CA THR A 11 -2.77 -12.28 61.13
C THR A 11 -3.92 -13.24 60.82
N ALA A 12 -4.71 -13.52 61.82
CA ALA A 12 -5.90 -14.37 61.74
C ALA A 12 -7.06 -13.60 61.12
N LEU A 13 -7.74 -14.21 60.13
CA LEU A 13 -8.94 -13.68 59.46
C LEU A 13 -10.17 -14.21 60.22
N VAL A 14 -10.96 -13.29 60.76
CA VAL A 14 -12.27 -13.58 61.38
C VAL A 14 -13.33 -13.57 60.29
N LEU A 15 -14.04 -14.69 60.08
CA LEU A 15 -15.17 -14.82 59.20
C LEU A 15 -16.44 -14.34 59.93
N GLY A 16 -16.93 -13.18 59.55
CA GLY A 16 -18.26 -12.69 59.96
C GLY A 16 -19.29 -13.10 58.94
N GLY A 17 -20.20 -13.99 59.29
CA GLY A 17 -21.36 -14.36 58.47
C GLY A 17 -22.45 -13.29 58.54
N CYS A 18 -22.83 -12.76 57.36
CA CYS A 18 -24.07 -11.98 57.20
C CYS A 18 -25.10 -12.80 56.43
N SER A 19 -26.15 -13.17 57.14
CA SER A 19 -27.37 -13.76 56.59
C SER A 19 -28.20 -12.68 55.87
N LEU A 20 -28.31 -12.78 54.56
CA LEU A 20 -29.22 -11.94 53.77
C LEU A 20 -30.53 -12.67 53.53
N ARG A 21 -31.59 -12.09 54.11
CA ARG A 21 -33.00 -12.47 53.98
C ARG A 21 -33.48 -12.15 52.57
N ASP A 22 -33.91 -13.17 51.87
CA ASP A 22 -34.57 -13.12 50.58
C ASP A 22 -35.86 -12.31 50.67
N LYS A 23 -35.96 -11.20 49.95
CA LYS A 23 -37.24 -10.55 49.62
C LYS A 23 -37.44 -10.72 48.12
N GLY A 24 -38.29 -11.64 47.73
CA GLY A 24 -38.75 -11.83 46.37
C GLY A 24 -39.41 -10.54 45.86
N GLY A 25 -38.71 -9.88 44.94
CA GLY A 25 -39.24 -8.84 44.09
C GLY A 25 -39.36 -9.40 42.68
N SER A 26 -40.58 -9.56 42.21
CA SER A 26 -40.90 -9.88 40.81
C SER A 26 -40.30 -8.84 39.89
N LEU A 27 -39.33 -9.24 39.06
CA LEU A 27 -38.82 -8.40 37.96
C LEU A 27 -39.80 -8.60 36.80
N ASP A 28 -40.59 -7.58 36.51
CA ASP A 28 -41.38 -7.46 35.28
C ASP A 28 -40.41 -7.40 34.07
N ALA A 29 -40.31 -8.53 33.39
CA ALA A 29 -39.59 -8.65 32.14
C ALA A 29 -40.48 -8.23 30.96
N SER A 30 -40.70 -6.94 30.80
CA SER A 30 -41.35 -6.43 29.58
C SER A 30 -40.88 -5.01 29.24
N ALA A 31 -39.62 -4.88 28.92
CA ALA A 31 -39.14 -3.75 28.11
C ALA A 31 -38.57 -4.33 26.85
N ALA A 32 -39.31 -4.27 25.76
CA ALA A 32 -38.77 -4.54 24.43
C ALA A 32 -37.55 -3.60 24.18
N PRO A 33 -36.45 -4.11 23.63
CA PRO A 33 -35.31 -3.26 23.35
C PRO A 33 -35.76 -2.13 22.43
N ALA A 34 -35.49 -0.88 22.84
CA ALA A 34 -35.75 0.29 22.04
C ALA A 34 -35.07 0.09 20.68
N ALA A 35 -35.84 0.19 19.60
CA ALA A 35 -35.29 0.10 18.24
C ALA A 35 -34.22 1.17 18.10
N LEU A 36 -32.99 0.74 17.71
CA LEU A 36 -31.89 1.64 17.35
C LEU A 36 -32.41 2.68 16.35
N PRO A 37 -32.14 3.96 16.55
CA PRO A 37 -32.53 4.99 15.59
C PRO A 37 -32.02 4.59 14.20
N LYS A 38 -32.92 4.46 13.22
CA LYS A 38 -32.56 4.29 11.81
C LYS A 38 -31.56 5.39 11.47
N ALA A 39 -30.35 4.98 11.06
CA ALA A 39 -29.37 5.91 10.54
C ALA A 39 -30.07 6.79 9.49
N ALA A 40 -29.99 8.11 9.66
CA ALA A 40 -30.57 9.04 8.72
C ALA A 40 -30.00 8.74 7.33
N THR A 41 -30.85 8.31 6.41
CA THR A 41 -30.44 8.08 5.02
C THR A 41 -29.92 9.40 4.46
N ALA A 42 -28.65 9.44 4.07
CA ALA A 42 -28.08 10.62 3.44
C ALA A 42 -28.93 11.00 2.20
N PRO A 43 -29.19 12.30 1.96
CA PRO A 43 -30.06 12.73 0.87
C PRO A 43 -29.50 12.27 -0.48
N GLU A 44 -30.37 11.71 -1.34
CA GLU A 44 -29.98 11.34 -2.69
C GLU A 44 -29.55 12.59 -3.49
N ARG A 45 -28.46 12.45 -4.24
CA ARG A 45 -28.00 13.47 -5.21
C ARG A 45 -28.00 12.84 -6.60
N PRO A 46 -28.89 13.26 -7.51
CA PRO A 46 -28.97 12.70 -8.85
C PRO A 46 -27.61 12.73 -9.57
N GLY A 47 -27.24 11.61 -10.21
CA GLY A 47 -25.99 11.48 -10.94
C GLY A 47 -24.73 11.31 -10.08
N MET A 48 -24.82 11.42 -8.76
CA MET A 48 -23.70 11.25 -7.85
C MET A 48 -23.78 9.93 -7.09
N ILE A 49 -22.62 9.43 -6.71
CA ILE A 49 -22.47 8.25 -5.87
C ILE A 49 -22.06 8.70 -4.46
N LEU A 50 -22.78 8.23 -3.45
CA LEU A 50 -22.38 8.37 -2.06
C LEU A 50 -21.24 7.42 -1.76
N ILE A 51 -20.10 7.96 -1.37
CA ILE A 51 -18.99 7.20 -0.82
C ILE A 51 -19.13 7.22 0.70
N PRO A 52 -19.38 6.08 1.34
CA PRO A 52 -19.56 6.04 2.79
C PRO A 52 -18.24 6.35 3.51
N GLU A 53 -18.37 6.81 4.74
CA GLU A 53 -17.23 6.94 5.64
C GLU A 53 -16.46 5.63 5.73
N GLY A 54 -15.14 5.70 5.83
CA GLY A 54 -14.29 4.53 5.99
C GLY A 54 -12.83 4.78 5.69
N VAL A 55 -12.06 3.71 5.76
CA VAL A 55 -10.61 3.76 5.65
C VAL A 55 -10.17 3.66 4.19
N LEU A 56 -9.43 4.65 3.73
CA LEU A 56 -8.61 4.57 2.52
C LEU A 56 -7.20 4.13 2.91
N ARG A 57 -6.64 3.16 2.21
CA ARG A 57 -5.19 2.93 2.18
C ARG A 57 -4.56 3.78 1.10
N ALA A 58 -4.10 4.98 1.47
CA ALA A 58 -3.58 5.97 0.54
C ALA A 58 -2.26 5.49 -0.09
N GLY A 59 -2.16 5.60 -1.40
CA GLY A 59 -1.02 5.12 -2.17
C GLY A 59 -1.02 3.60 -2.37
N THR A 60 0.13 3.04 -2.69
CA THR A 60 0.30 1.58 -2.88
C THR A 60 1.10 1.01 -1.72
N PRO A 61 0.60 -0.01 -1.01
CA PRO A 61 1.34 -0.69 0.04
C PRO A 61 2.72 -1.14 -0.44
N ARG A 62 3.72 -1.08 0.45
CA ARG A 62 5.11 -1.44 0.10
C ARG A 62 5.25 -2.86 -0.44
N GLY A 63 4.40 -3.78 0.02
CA GLY A 63 4.36 -5.16 -0.46
C GLY A 63 3.69 -5.37 -1.81
N ARG A 64 3.06 -4.35 -2.40
CA ARG A 64 2.39 -4.43 -3.71
C ARG A 64 3.20 -3.78 -4.80
N ALA A 65 3.26 -4.46 -5.94
CA ALA A 65 3.75 -3.91 -7.19
C ALA A 65 2.64 -4.00 -8.26
N PRO A 66 2.63 -3.09 -9.23
CA PRO A 66 3.59 -2.00 -9.43
C PRO A 66 3.32 -0.79 -8.52
N ARG A 67 4.35 0.01 -8.22
CA ARG A 67 4.24 1.28 -7.50
C ARG A 67 5.31 2.26 -7.92
N ILE A 68 5.03 3.55 -7.79
CA ILE A 68 6.01 4.62 -7.96
C ILE A 68 6.34 5.13 -6.56
N ALA A 69 7.38 4.56 -5.96
CA ALA A 69 7.67 4.73 -4.54
C ALA A 69 8.00 6.17 -4.14
N GLU A 70 8.50 6.96 -5.08
CA GLU A 70 8.85 8.36 -4.89
C GLU A 70 7.64 9.30 -4.92
N GLU A 71 6.53 8.85 -5.48
CA GLU A 71 5.35 9.67 -5.73
C GLU A 71 4.11 9.19 -4.97
N GLU A 72 4.14 7.96 -4.47
CA GLU A 72 2.98 7.34 -3.83
C GLU A 72 3.22 7.11 -2.33
N ALA A 73 2.19 7.39 -1.54
CA ALA A 73 2.15 6.96 -0.16
C ALA A 73 2.24 5.41 -0.08
N ALA A 74 2.66 4.90 1.06
CA ALA A 74 2.96 3.47 1.24
C ALA A 74 1.77 2.69 1.84
N GLY A 75 0.56 2.93 1.37
CA GLY A 75 -0.64 2.28 1.91
C GLY A 75 -1.08 2.86 3.25
N VAL A 76 -0.83 4.14 3.50
CA VAL A 76 -1.14 4.80 4.78
C VAL A 76 -2.65 4.79 5.02
N PRO A 77 -3.14 4.26 6.15
CA PRO A 77 -4.56 4.28 6.46
C PRO A 77 -5.02 5.71 6.79
N VAL A 78 -6.08 6.16 6.13
CA VAL A 78 -6.70 7.46 6.32
C VAL A 78 -8.20 7.28 6.44
N VAL A 79 -8.79 7.74 7.52
CA VAL A 79 -10.25 7.78 7.67
C VAL A 79 -10.80 8.96 6.89
N LEU A 80 -11.70 8.72 5.97
CA LEU A 80 -12.41 9.74 5.22
C LEU A 80 -13.89 9.73 5.60
N LYS A 81 -14.45 10.91 5.87
CA LYS A 81 -15.88 11.10 6.09
C LYS A 81 -16.65 10.83 4.79
N ALA A 82 -17.93 10.54 4.92
CA ALA A 82 -18.80 10.35 3.76
C ALA A 82 -18.87 11.59 2.86
N PHE A 83 -18.86 11.39 1.55
CA PHE A 83 -18.95 12.43 0.54
C PHE A 83 -19.63 11.90 -0.71
N TYR A 84 -20.01 12.79 -1.62
CA TYR A 84 -20.55 12.43 -2.93
C TYR A 84 -19.52 12.73 -4.01
N ILE A 85 -19.52 11.90 -5.05
CA ILE A 85 -18.69 12.07 -6.25
C ILE A 85 -19.56 11.85 -7.51
N ASP A 86 -19.32 12.59 -8.56
CA ASP A 86 -19.95 12.37 -9.85
C ASP A 86 -19.67 10.95 -10.34
N ARG A 87 -20.71 10.28 -10.81
CA ARG A 87 -20.60 8.90 -11.31
C ARG A 87 -19.70 8.82 -12.54
N LEU A 88 -19.76 9.82 -13.40
CA LEU A 88 -19.03 9.92 -14.67
C LEU A 88 -18.12 11.17 -14.65
N PRO A 89 -17.13 11.29 -15.55
CA PRO A 89 -16.44 12.55 -15.78
C PRO A 89 -17.43 13.68 -16.16
N TYR A 90 -17.06 14.93 -15.82
CA TYR A 90 -17.90 16.10 -16.16
C TYR A 90 -18.20 16.18 -17.67
N PRO A 91 -19.45 16.44 -18.10
CA PRO A 91 -20.59 16.96 -17.35
C PRO A 91 -21.42 15.92 -16.58
N ASN A 92 -20.93 14.73 -16.38
CA ASN A 92 -21.59 13.65 -15.65
C ASN A 92 -22.86 13.12 -16.35
N GLU A 93 -22.83 13.11 -17.67
CA GLU A 93 -23.94 12.66 -18.53
C GLU A 93 -23.55 11.39 -19.29
N ALA A 94 -24.42 10.37 -19.23
CA ALA A 94 -24.23 9.16 -20.02
C ALA A 94 -24.42 9.48 -21.52
N GLY A 95 -23.48 9.01 -22.35
CA GLY A 95 -23.43 9.35 -23.78
C GLY A 95 -22.82 10.74 -24.07
N GLY A 96 -22.60 11.57 -23.06
CA GLY A 96 -21.92 12.86 -23.18
C GLY A 96 -20.41 12.74 -23.37
N ILE A 97 -19.82 13.68 -24.10
CA ILE A 97 -18.35 13.74 -24.25
C ILE A 97 -17.76 14.46 -23.05
N PRO A 98 -16.76 13.85 -22.34
CA PRO A 98 -16.12 14.49 -21.20
C PRO A 98 -15.50 15.85 -21.53
N THR A 99 -15.76 16.83 -20.71
CA THR A 99 -15.16 18.17 -20.83
C THR A 99 -13.66 18.11 -20.48
N THR A 100 -12.84 18.61 -21.39
CA THR A 100 -11.39 18.67 -21.23
C THR A 100 -10.85 20.01 -21.69
N ASN A 101 -9.51 20.16 -21.70
CA ASN A 101 -8.83 21.40 -22.10
C ASN A 101 -9.21 22.61 -21.23
N VAL A 102 -9.37 22.37 -19.94
CA VAL A 102 -9.71 23.36 -18.91
C VAL A 102 -8.57 23.50 -17.91
N THR A 103 -8.44 24.71 -17.33
CA THR A 103 -7.57 24.92 -16.18
C THR A 103 -8.20 24.32 -14.93
N ARG A 104 -7.40 24.16 -13.86
CA ARG A 104 -7.91 23.74 -12.55
C ARG A 104 -8.99 24.69 -12.04
N ASP A 105 -8.81 26.00 -12.23
CA ASP A 105 -9.75 26.99 -11.75
C ASP A 105 -11.02 27.05 -12.63
N ASP A 106 -10.92 26.79 -13.94
CA ASP A 106 -12.10 26.59 -14.79
C ASP A 106 -12.92 25.40 -14.28
N ALA A 107 -12.27 24.27 -14.01
CA ALA A 107 -12.92 23.07 -13.50
C ALA A 107 -13.58 23.32 -12.13
N ALA A 108 -12.90 24.01 -11.22
CA ALA A 108 -13.46 24.38 -9.91
C ALA A 108 -14.70 25.27 -10.04
N ARG A 109 -14.68 26.25 -10.96
CA ARG A 109 -15.84 27.13 -11.23
C ARG A 109 -17.02 26.36 -11.82
N MET A 110 -16.75 25.43 -12.74
CA MET A 110 -17.80 24.59 -13.34
C MET A 110 -18.46 23.71 -12.28
N CYS A 111 -17.68 23.06 -11.39
CA CYS A 111 -18.26 22.34 -10.27
C CYS A 111 -19.08 23.24 -9.33
N SER A 112 -18.57 24.45 -9.03
CA SER A 112 -19.24 25.41 -8.15
C SER A 112 -20.58 25.91 -8.72
N ALA A 113 -20.68 26.06 -10.04
CA ALA A 113 -21.93 26.42 -10.71
C ALA A 113 -23.06 25.40 -10.48
N GLU A 114 -22.68 24.14 -10.24
CA GLU A 114 -23.60 23.05 -9.89
C GLU A 114 -23.74 22.80 -8.38
N LYS A 115 -23.27 23.73 -7.53
CA LYS A 115 -23.21 23.57 -6.06
C LYS A 115 -22.41 22.36 -5.64
N LYS A 116 -21.37 22.06 -6.38
CA LYS A 116 -20.38 21.01 -6.16
C LYS A 116 -18.99 21.65 -6.00
N ARG A 117 -17.96 20.85 -5.84
CA ARG A 117 -16.55 21.25 -5.75
C ARG A 117 -15.66 20.25 -6.47
N LEU A 118 -14.41 20.58 -6.72
CA LEU A 118 -13.44 19.55 -7.09
C LEU A 118 -13.28 18.55 -5.93
N CYS A 119 -13.01 17.30 -6.27
CA CYS A 119 -12.65 16.28 -5.28
C CYS A 119 -11.25 16.55 -4.73
N THR A 120 -11.00 16.25 -3.46
CA THR A 120 -9.62 16.10 -2.98
C THR A 120 -8.98 14.85 -3.61
N GLU A 121 -7.66 14.79 -3.66
CA GLU A 121 -6.97 13.63 -4.23
C GLU A 121 -7.29 12.33 -3.48
N LEU A 122 -7.47 12.38 -2.16
CA LEU A 122 -7.79 11.21 -1.35
C LEU A 122 -9.25 10.77 -1.52
N GLU A 123 -10.17 11.70 -1.73
CA GLU A 123 -11.56 11.37 -2.08
C GLU A 123 -11.61 10.66 -3.43
N TRP A 124 -10.91 11.21 -4.41
CA TRP A 124 -10.82 10.58 -5.73
C TRP A 124 -10.21 9.17 -5.63
N GLU A 125 -9.10 9.02 -4.91
CA GLU A 125 -8.42 7.75 -4.73
C GLU A 125 -9.31 6.71 -4.01
N ARG A 126 -10.05 7.12 -2.97
CA ARG A 126 -10.97 6.23 -2.29
C ARG A 126 -12.11 5.78 -3.21
N ALA A 127 -12.69 6.72 -3.96
CA ALA A 127 -13.76 6.39 -4.91
C ALA A 127 -13.28 5.37 -5.95
N CYS A 128 -12.04 5.50 -6.40
CA CYS A 128 -11.40 4.59 -7.34
C CYS A 128 -11.13 3.22 -6.73
N LYS A 129 -10.47 3.15 -5.58
CA LYS A 129 -10.09 1.89 -4.92
C LYS A 129 -11.28 1.08 -4.42
N GLY A 130 -12.43 1.71 -4.25
CA GLY A 130 -13.60 1.05 -3.73
C GLY A 130 -13.46 0.63 -2.25
N PRO A 131 -14.43 -0.11 -1.70
CA PRO A 131 -14.39 -0.56 -0.31
C PRO A 131 -13.23 -1.51 -0.01
N SER A 132 -12.77 -2.26 -1.00
CA SER A 132 -11.69 -3.25 -0.88
C SER A 132 -10.28 -2.65 -0.98
N ASN A 133 -10.13 -1.34 -1.19
CA ASN A 133 -8.85 -0.69 -1.44
C ASN A 133 -8.04 -1.35 -2.59
N SER A 134 -8.70 -1.65 -3.70
CA SER A 134 -8.14 -2.31 -4.87
C SER A 134 -7.07 -1.47 -5.58
N THR A 135 -6.22 -2.10 -6.35
CA THR A 135 -5.15 -1.44 -7.12
C THR A 135 -5.72 -0.61 -8.28
N TYR A 136 -6.69 -1.17 -9.01
CA TYR A 136 -7.42 -0.55 -10.09
C TYR A 136 -8.89 -0.42 -9.70
N GLU A 137 -9.65 0.41 -10.38
CA GLU A 137 -11.07 0.60 -10.06
C GLU A 137 -11.90 -0.69 -10.18
N TYR A 138 -11.48 -1.62 -11.04
CA TYR A 138 -12.14 -2.90 -11.30
C TYR A 138 -11.51 -4.11 -10.56
N GLY A 139 -10.53 -3.89 -9.69
CA GLY A 139 -9.87 -4.96 -8.90
C GLY A 139 -8.36 -4.83 -8.80
N ASP A 140 -7.67 -5.90 -8.44
CA ASP A 140 -6.22 -5.87 -8.14
C ASP A 140 -5.33 -6.24 -9.33
N ALA A 141 -5.86 -6.89 -10.36
CA ALA A 141 -5.10 -7.26 -11.56
C ALA A 141 -5.40 -6.30 -12.71
N TYR A 142 -4.32 -5.86 -13.39
CA TYR A 142 -4.48 -5.05 -14.60
C TYR A 142 -5.19 -5.83 -15.70
N LYS A 143 -6.15 -5.18 -16.33
CA LYS A 143 -6.89 -5.70 -17.48
C LYS A 143 -6.90 -4.66 -18.58
N GLU A 144 -6.32 -4.99 -19.70
CA GLU A 144 -6.38 -4.16 -20.89
C GLU A 144 -7.83 -3.97 -21.38
N ASN A 145 -8.10 -2.83 -21.98
CA ASN A 145 -9.37 -2.52 -22.65
C ASN A 145 -10.64 -2.48 -21.74
N VAL A 146 -10.50 -2.64 -20.43
CA VAL A 146 -11.62 -2.46 -19.50
C VAL A 146 -11.99 -0.98 -19.40
N CYS A 147 -10.99 -0.12 -19.27
CA CYS A 147 -11.13 1.34 -19.26
C CYS A 147 -10.62 1.97 -20.56
N ASP A 148 -10.73 3.28 -20.70
CA ASP A 148 -10.24 3.99 -21.89
C ASP A 148 -8.73 4.21 -21.85
N THR A 149 -7.96 3.12 -21.86
CA THR A 149 -6.51 3.07 -21.73
C THR A 149 -5.87 2.32 -22.91
N GLY A 150 -4.54 2.39 -23.01
CA GLY A 150 -3.79 1.65 -24.02
C GLY A 150 -3.87 2.22 -25.45
N ARG A 151 -4.26 3.48 -25.60
CA ARG A 151 -4.39 4.15 -26.91
C ARG A 151 -3.53 5.41 -26.97
N PRO A 152 -2.94 5.77 -28.13
CA PRO A 152 -2.20 7.03 -28.27
C PRO A 152 -3.07 8.24 -27.92
N ALA A 153 -2.67 9.06 -26.95
CA ALA A 153 -3.48 10.18 -26.47
C ALA A 153 -3.72 11.27 -27.52
N LEU A 154 -2.78 11.50 -28.40
CA LEU A 154 -2.85 12.55 -29.44
C LEU A 154 -3.82 12.20 -30.59
N VAL A 155 -4.10 10.92 -30.80
CA VAL A 155 -4.93 10.42 -31.91
C VAL A 155 -6.30 9.96 -31.44
N ALA A 156 -6.45 9.75 -30.15
CA ALA A 156 -7.67 9.21 -29.58
C ALA A 156 -8.79 10.26 -29.54
N ALA A 157 -9.79 10.13 -30.40
CA ALA A 157 -11.04 10.85 -30.22
C ALA A 157 -11.62 10.54 -28.84
N ARG A 158 -12.20 11.57 -28.20
CA ARG A 158 -12.93 11.37 -26.95
C ARG A 158 -14.09 10.41 -27.18
N ARG A 159 -14.27 9.52 -26.23
CA ARG A 159 -15.37 8.57 -26.25
C ARG A 159 -16.49 9.06 -25.33
N PRO A 160 -17.75 8.80 -25.68
CA PRO A 160 -18.85 9.10 -24.78
C PRO A 160 -18.71 8.40 -23.43
N SER A 161 -19.11 9.10 -22.37
CA SER A 161 -19.10 8.56 -21.01
C SER A 161 -20.19 7.51 -20.80
N GLY A 162 -19.90 6.51 -19.97
CA GLY A 162 -20.84 5.47 -19.56
C GLY A 162 -20.88 4.25 -20.47
N GLU A 163 -20.13 4.22 -21.57
CA GLU A 163 -20.09 3.06 -22.47
C GLU A 163 -19.31 1.87 -21.88
N ARG A 164 -18.33 2.15 -21.00
CA ARG A 164 -17.49 1.11 -20.40
C ARG A 164 -18.03 0.66 -19.07
N THR A 165 -19.06 -0.16 -19.09
CA THR A 165 -19.76 -0.62 -17.88
C THR A 165 -18.89 -1.45 -16.92
N ALA A 166 -17.81 -2.05 -17.43
CA ALA A 166 -16.83 -2.80 -16.63
C ALA A 166 -15.76 -1.90 -15.99
N CYS A 167 -15.55 -0.66 -16.51
CA CYS A 167 -14.65 0.34 -15.93
C CYS A 167 -15.37 1.05 -14.77
N LYS A 168 -15.45 0.35 -13.64
CA LYS A 168 -16.29 0.76 -12.52
C LYS A 168 -15.69 0.30 -11.20
N SER A 169 -15.64 1.21 -10.23
CA SER A 169 -15.17 0.93 -8.89
C SER A 169 -16.19 0.12 -8.07
N GLY A 170 -15.73 -0.46 -6.97
CA GLY A 170 -16.59 -1.18 -6.03
C GLY A 170 -17.71 -0.32 -5.40
N PHE A 171 -17.61 1.00 -5.47
CA PHE A 171 -18.69 1.92 -5.09
C PHE A 171 -19.65 2.26 -6.25
N GLY A 172 -19.31 1.90 -7.49
CA GLY A 172 -20.12 2.18 -8.66
C GLY A 172 -19.74 3.46 -9.40
N VAL A 173 -18.68 4.14 -9.03
CA VAL A 173 -18.12 5.26 -9.79
C VAL A 173 -17.45 4.71 -11.04
N MET A 174 -17.70 5.32 -12.20
CA MET A 174 -17.27 4.81 -13.50
C MET A 174 -16.19 5.68 -14.12
N GLU A 175 -15.37 5.04 -14.97
CA GLU A 175 -14.42 5.71 -15.86
C GLU A 175 -13.47 6.67 -15.10
N LEU A 176 -12.95 6.18 -13.96
CA LEU A 176 -11.92 6.87 -13.20
C LEU A 176 -10.55 6.75 -13.86
N HIS A 177 -10.39 5.81 -14.79
CA HIS A 177 -9.14 5.59 -15.52
C HIS A 177 -9.27 5.82 -17.00
N GLY A 178 -8.22 6.41 -17.55
CA GLY A 178 -8.09 6.62 -18.98
C GLY A 178 -8.89 7.81 -19.49
N GLY A 179 -8.96 7.93 -20.82
CA GLY A 179 -9.55 9.08 -21.47
C GLY A 179 -8.81 10.37 -21.16
N ALA A 180 -8.93 10.92 -19.96
CA ALA A 180 -8.27 12.15 -19.52
C ALA A 180 -7.87 12.08 -18.05
N TRP A 181 -6.75 12.71 -17.73
CA TRP A 181 -6.40 13.07 -16.35
C TRP A 181 -7.50 13.95 -15.74
N GLU A 182 -7.72 13.80 -14.45
CA GLU A 182 -8.73 14.58 -13.74
C GLU A 182 -8.10 15.52 -12.72
N TRP A 183 -8.44 16.83 -12.81
CA TRP A 183 -8.08 17.82 -11.81
C TRP A 183 -8.66 17.47 -10.45
N THR A 184 -7.83 17.63 -9.41
CA THR A 184 -8.27 17.61 -8.01
C THR A 184 -8.06 18.95 -7.34
N ASP A 185 -8.65 19.12 -6.16
CA ASP A 185 -8.46 20.33 -5.33
C ASP A 185 -7.12 20.31 -4.57
N SER A 186 -6.43 19.20 -4.57
CA SER A 186 -5.22 19.01 -3.76
C SER A 186 -3.99 19.63 -4.40
N VAL A 187 -3.16 20.23 -3.54
CA VAL A 187 -1.82 20.68 -3.90
C VAL A 187 -0.86 19.50 -3.88
N TRP A 188 0.06 19.47 -4.85
CA TRP A 188 1.10 18.46 -4.92
C TRP A 188 2.10 18.65 -3.78
N ASN A 189 2.05 17.76 -2.82
CA ASN A 189 2.89 17.81 -1.62
C ASN A 189 3.84 16.58 -1.55
N ARG A 190 4.60 16.38 -2.62
CA ARG A 190 5.56 15.28 -2.75
C ARG A 190 6.92 15.81 -3.19
N GLY A 191 7.98 15.25 -2.59
CA GLY A 191 9.36 15.66 -2.82
C GLY A 191 9.77 16.93 -2.07
N SER A 192 11.09 17.11 -1.89
CA SER A 192 11.70 18.13 -1.05
C SER A 192 11.85 19.50 -1.69
N ALA A 193 11.67 19.61 -3.00
CA ALA A 193 12.03 20.85 -3.67
C ALA A 193 11.05 21.98 -3.37
N ALA A 194 11.55 23.06 -2.81
CA ALA A 194 10.90 24.37 -2.89
C ALA A 194 10.66 24.68 -4.37
N ARG A 195 9.43 24.48 -4.83
CA ARG A 195 9.08 24.73 -6.22
C ARG A 195 8.66 26.19 -6.38
N PRO A 196 9.08 26.83 -7.47
CA PRO A 196 8.77 28.24 -7.69
C PRO A 196 7.28 28.50 -7.92
N SER A 197 6.47 27.46 -8.17
CA SER A 197 5.03 27.57 -8.40
C SER A 197 4.27 26.44 -7.71
N VAL A 198 3.04 26.74 -7.32
CA VAL A 198 2.12 25.76 -6.75
C VAL A 198 1.70 24.78 -7.86
N LEU A 199 1.93 23.50 -7.62
CA LEU A 199 1.44 22.42 -8.48
C LEU A 199 0.25 21.74 -7.85
N HIS A 200 -0.66 21.28 -8.68
CA HIS A 200 -1.87 20.55 -8.27
C HIS A 200 -1.82 19.10 -8.74
N VAL A 201 -2.57 18.26 -8.06
CA VAL A 201 -2.63 16.82 -8.32
C VAL A 201 -3.63 16.53 -9.43
N LEU A 202 -3.19 15.73 -10.39
CA LEU A 202 -4.04 15.05 -11.38
C LEU A 202 -4.09 13.55 -11.09
N ARG A 203 -5.23 12.95 -11.32
CA ARG A 203 -5.50 11.51 -11.13
C ARG A 203 -6.06 10.86 -12.39
N GLY A 204 -6.03 9.53 -12.47
CA GLY A 204 -6.75 8.71 -13.44
C GLY A 204 -6.00 8.32 -14.70
N GLY A 205 -4.95 9.01 -15.07
CA GLY A 205 -4.28 8.77 -16.35
C GLY A 205 -5.10 9.28 -17.55
N ASN A 206 -4.52 9.19 -18.73
CA ASN A 206 -5.17 9.48 -20.00
C ASN A 206 -5.31 8.20 -20.82
N ALA A 207 -5.67 8.35 -22.10
CA ALA A 207 -5.84 7.22 -23.02
C ALA A 207 -4.56 6.37 -23.23
N GLU A 208 -3.37 6.90 -22.94
CA GLU A 208 -2.10 6.17 -23.02
C GLU A 208 -1.78 5.37 -21.74
N ALA A 209 -2.60 5.52 -20.70
CA ALA A 209 -2.37 4.83 -19.43
C ALA A 209 -2.32 3.32 -19.64
N GLY A 210 -1.27 2.70 -19.12
CA GLY A 210 -1.09 1.26 -19.04
C GLY A 210 -1.13 0.79 -17.59
N GLU A 211 -0.56 -0.39 -17.33
CA GLU A 211 -0.53 -1.02 -16.01
C GLU A 211 -0.07 -0.07 -14.89
N ILE A 212 0.97 0.72 -15.13
CA ILE A 212 1.57 1.58 -14.11
C ILE A 212 0.70 2.80 -13.81
N VAL A 213 0.28 3.51 -14.87
CA VAL A 213 -0.43 4.79 -14.77
C VAL A 213 -1.90 4.59 -14.45
N GLY A 214 -2.50 3.48 -14.90
CA GLY A 214 -3.91 3.16 -14.68
C GLY A 214 -4.27 2.73 -13.24
N ARG A 215 -3.37 2.87 -12.26
CA ARG A 215 -3.65 2.52 -10.86
C ARG A 215 -4.32 3.67 -10.12
N CYS A 216 -5.23 3.35 -9.20
CA CYS A 216 -5.91 4.34 -8.37
C CYS A 216 -4.95 5.21 -7.55
N ALA A 217 -3.79 4.68 -7.17
CA ALA A 217 -2.78 5.40 -6.41
C ALA A 217 -1.94 6.36 -7.26
N ASN A 218 -1.92 6.18 -8.59
CA ASN A 218 -1.08 7.01 -9.46
C ASN A 218 -1.56 8.45 -9.50
N ALA A 219 -0.61 9.37 -9.53
CA ALA A 219 -0.86 10.80 -9.61
C ALA A 219 0.27 11.51 -10.33
N ILE A 220 -0.01 12.65 -10.92
CA ILE A 220 1.00 13.55 -11.47
C ILE A 220 0.79 14.98 -11.00
N ALA A 221 1.85 15.78 -11.09
CA ALA A 221 1.82 17.20 -10.75
C ALA A 221 1.66 18.07 -12.01
N ARG A 222 0.81 19.09 -11.94
CA ARG A 222 0.67 20.12 -13.01
C ARG A 222 0.40 21.50 -12.44
N GLY A 223 0.89 22.52 -13.11
CA GLY A 223 0.51 23.91 -12.80
C GLY A 223 -0.98 24.14 -13.05
N GLY A 224 -1.67 24.80 -12.13
CA GLY A 224 -3.12 24.97 -12.19
C GLY A 224 -3.61 25.73 -13.45
N ALA A 225 -2.77 26.55 -14.08
CA ALA A 225 -3.09 27.26 -15.33
C ALA A 225 -2.92 26.42 -16.60
N THR A 226 -2.41 25.19 -16.49
CA THR A 226 -2.19 24.31 -17.66
C THR A 226 -3.51 23.85 -18.23
N LYS A 227 -3.65 23.94 -19.57
CA LYS A 227 -4.75 23.35 -20.34
C LYS A 227 -4.22 22.22 -21.21
N SER A 228 -4.94 21.15 -21.28
CA SER A 228 -4.59 20.02 -22.16
C SER A 228 -5.87 19.29 -22.61
N PRO A 229 -5.95 18.88 -23.86
CA PRO A 229 -7.04 18.03 -24.33
C PRO A 229 -7.06 16.66 -23.62
N ALA A 230 -5.98 16.27 -22.97
CA ALA A 230 -5.89 15.05 -22.14
C ALA A 230 -6.17 15.30 -20.66
N THR A 231 -6.75 16.45 -20.28
CA THR A 231 -7.05 16.79 -18.88
C THR A 231 -8.45 17.34 -18.76
N GLY A 232 -9.26 16.66 -17.96
CA GLY A 232 -10.62 17.00 -17.58
C GLY A 232 -10.79 17.03 -16.07
N PHE A 233 -11.99 16.70 -15.58
CA PHE A 233 -12.29 16.67 -14.15
C PHE A 233 -13.62 15.96 -13.88
N ARG A 234 -13.90 15.71 -12.61
CA ARG A 234 -15.23 15.39 -12.05
C ARG A 234 -15.45 16.14 -10.76
N CYS A 235 -16.69 16.28 -10.34
CA CYS A 235 -17.03 17.01 -9.14
C CYS A 235 -17.36 16.10 -7.96
N CYS A 236 -17.09 16.61 -6.76
CA CYS A 236 -17.53 16.06 -5.48
C CYS A 236 -18.50 17.00 -4.78
N ALA A 237 -19.21 16.52 -3.78
CA ALA A 237 -20.10 17.33 -2.93
C ALA A 237 -20.08 16.85 -1.48
N GLY A 238 -20.54 17.69 -0.57
CA GLY A 238 -20.38 17.55 0.86
C GLY A 238 -19.11 18.25 1.34
N GLU A 239 -18.87 18.20 2.66
CA GLU A 239 -17.67 18.77 3.28
C GLU A 239 -16.41 18.09 2.72
N PRO A 240 -15.36 18.84 2.35
CA PRO A 240 -14.15 18.26 1.81
C PRO A 240 -13.38 17.48 2.89
N ASN A 241 -12.84 16.35 2.53
CA ASN A 241 -11.88 15.63 3.36
C ASN A 241 -10.50 16.29 3.21
N VAL A 242 -10.11 17.08 4.20
CA VAL A 242 -8.87 17.86 4.20
C VAL A 242 -7.63 17.09 4.68
N ALA A 243 -7.75 15.79 4.89
CA ALA A 243 -6.61 14.97 5.28
C ALA A 243 -5.48 15.08 4.23
N VAL A 244 -4.25 15.14 4.72
CA VAL A 244 -3.05 15.18 3.88
C VAL A 244 -2.15 14.02 4.26
N VAL A 245 -1.76 13.21 3.28
CA VAL A 245 -0.75 12.16 3.46
C VAL A 245 0.57 12.67 2.91
N LYS A 246 1.56 12.73 3.79
CA LYS A 246 2.92 13.10 3.36
C LYS A 246 3.56 11.90 2.67
N VAL A 247 4.06 12.12 1.48
CA VAL A 247 5.02 11.22 0.85
C VAL A 247 6.40 11.70 1.27
N PRO A 248 7.20 10.84 1.94
CA PRO A 248 8.52 11.23 2.40
C PRO A 248 9.38 11.76 1.26
N ASP A 249 10.25 12.73 1.60
CA ASP A 249 11.26 13.20 0.66
C ASP A 249 12.14 12.05 0.18
N PRO A 250 12.59 12.08 -1.07
CA PRO A 250 13.59 11.17 -1.55
C PRO A 250 14.84 11.23 -0.68
N GLN A 251 15.05 10.22 0.16
CA GLN A 251 16.28 10.09 0.92
C GLN A 251 17.36 9.50 0.02
N VAL A 252 18.61 9.68 0.43
CA VAL A 252 19.76 9.13 -0.28
C VAL A 252 19.59 7.62 -0.45
N ILE A 253 19.79 7.14 -1.65
CA ILE A 253 19.77 5.72 -1.97
C ILE A 253 20.99 5.08 -1.35
N VAL A 254 20.76 4.01 -0.59
CA VAL A 254 21.81 3.35 0.19
C VAL A 254 21.95 1.91 -0.26
N PHE A 255 23.19 1.50 -0.42
CA PHE A 255 23.56 0.10 -0.56
C PHE A 255 24.75 -0.20 0.37
N GLU A 256 24.55 -1.11 1.30
CA GLU A 256 25.57 -1.48 2.27
C GLU A 256 25.43 -2.95 2.72
N ARG A 257 26.49 -3.52 3.23
CA ARG A 257 26.46 -4.84 3.82
C ARG A 257 25.69 -4.77 5.14
N ALA A 258 24.69 -5.65 5.30
CA ALA A 258 23.95 -5.75 6.55
C ALA A 258 24.81 -6.46 7.59
N LEU A 259 25.02 -5.79 8.72
CA LEU A 259 25.79 -6.35 9.84
C LEU A 259 24.92 -7.14 10.81
N ASP A 260 23.61 -6.88 10.81
CA ASP A 260 22.65 -7.49 11.73
C ASP A 260 21.63 -8.36 10.97
N LEU A 261 21.96 -9.65 10.84
CA LEU A 261 21.07 -10.64 10.25
C LEU A 261 19.97 -11.11 11.21
N GLN A 262 20.14 -10.92 12.52
CA GLN A 262 19.28 -11.54 13.52
C GLN A 262 17.87 -10.95 13.54
N LYS A 263 17.74 -9.64 13.32
CA LYS A 263 16.44 -8.96 13.34
C LYS A 263 15.46 -9.42 12.26
N ALA A 264 15.99 -9.95 11.17
CA ALA A 264 15.18 -10.40 10.03
C ALA A 264 15.38 -11.89 9.73
N ALA A 265 16.09 -12.62 10.59
CA ALA A 265 16.51 -13.99 10.31
C ALA A 265 15.33 -14.91 9.99
N ALA A 266 14.28 -14.91 10.79
CA ALA A 266 13.11 -15.76 10.55
C ALA A 266 12.43 -15.48 9.21
N ALA A 267 12.20 -14.20 8.86
CA ALA A 267 11.61 -13.80 7.60
C ALA A 267 12.51 -14.17 6.40
N LEU A 268 13.82 -14.00 6.53
CA LEU A 268 14.79 -14.35 5.49
C LEU A 268 14.93 -15.86 5.31
N THR A 269 14.88 -16.62 6.39
CA THR A 269 14.86 -18.10 6.36
C THR A 269 13.62 -18.58 5.64
N SER A 270 12.43 -18.09 6.01
CA SER A 270 11.16 -18.46 5.37
C SER A 270 11.17 -18.15 3.86
N VAL A 271 11.62 -16.95 3.47
CA VAL A 271 11.71 -16.55 2.07
C VAL A 271 12.68 -17.43 1.28
N GLY A 272 13.85 -17.71 1.82
CA GLY A 272 14.85 -18.55 1.18
C GLY A 272 14.42 -20.00 1.06
N THR A 273 13.81 -20.56 2.09
CA THR A 273 13.25 -21.93 2.08
C THR A 273 12.16 -22.06 1.01
N LYS A 274 11.28 -21.07 0.93
CA LYS A 274 10.25 -21.03 -0.13
C LYS A 274 10.84 -20.90 -1.53
N ALA A 275 11.88 -20.08 -1.70
CA ALA A 275 12.52 -19.85 -2.99
C ALA A 275 13.25 -21.08 -3.53
N PHE A 276 13.93 -21.83 -2.67
CA PHE A 276 14.78 -22.96 -3.06
C PHE A 276 14.19 -24.34 -2.75
N GLY A 277 12.96 -24.37 -2.22
CA GLY A 277 12.22 -25.61 -2.05
C GLY A 277 12.83 -26.55 -0.99
N GLY A 278 13.02 -26.05 0.24
CA GLY A 278 13.37 -26.89 1.37
C GLY A 278 12.32 -27.99 1.60
N GLN A 279 12.77 -29.22 1.87
CA GLN A 279 11.91 -30.36 2.19
C GLN A 279 12.20 -30.87 3.61
N GLY A 280 11.15 -31.23 4.35
CA GLY A 280 11.28 -31.67 5.73
C GLY A 280 11.82 -30.56 6.63
N ASP A 281 12.82 -30.90 7.47
CA ASP A 281 13.43 -29.98 8.41
C ASP A 281 14.58 -29.13 7.79
N ALA A 282 14.69 -29.12 6.46
CA ALA A 282 15.72 -28.35 5.78
C ALA A 282 15.27 -26.90 5.56
N GLU A 283 16.02 -25.97 6.12
CA GLU A 283 15.73 -24.53 6.05
C GLU A 283 16.84 -23.77 5.34
N PHE A 284 16.50 -22.61 4.81
CA PHE A 284 17.48 -21.70 4.22
C PHE A 284 18.28 -21.00 5.32
N VAL A 285 19.57 -21.24 5.33
CA VAL A 285 20.50 -20.58 6.23
C VAL A 285 21.15 -19.39 5.53
N ALA A 286 20.78 -18.18 5.94
CA ALA A 286 21.36 -16.96 5.44
C ALA A 286 22.80 -16.80 5.96
N ARG A 287 23.76 -16.56 5.06
CA ARG A 287 25.19 -16.41 5.39
C ARG A 287 25.68 -14.99 5.27
N VAL A 288 25.23 -14.28 4.25
CA VAL A 288 25.58 -12.88 4.00
C VAL A 288 24.34 -12.15 3.50
N ALA A 289 24.13 -10.95 4.01
CA ALA A 289 23.08 -10.10 3.53
C ALA A 289 23.60 -8.69 3.23
N TRP A 290 22.94 -8.06 2.28
CA TRP A 290 23.13 -6.66 1.93
C TRP A 290 21.80 -5.93 2.06
N PHE A 291 21.91 -4.72 2.51
CA PHE A 291 20.82 -3.77 2.58
C PHE A 291 20.81 -2.97 1.29
N TRP A 292 19.67 -2.93 0.62
CA TRP A 292 19.49 -2.16 -0.60
C TRP A 292 18.24 -1.30 -0.51
N ARG A 293 18.43 -0.01 -0.63
CA ARG A 293 17.34 0.96 -0.68
C ARG A 293 17.33 1.62 -2.05
N PRO A 294 16.70 0.99 -3.07
CA PRO A 294 16.67 1.52 -4.43
C PRO A 294 15.81 2.77 -4.56
N THR A 295 14.91 2.99 -3.60
CA THR A 295 14.09 4.19 -3.49
C THR A 295 13.91 4.54 -2.00
N PRO A 296 13.51 5.78 -1.68
CA PRO A 296 13.32 6.22 -0.29
C PRO A 296 12.37 5.35 0.52
N ASN A 297 11.40 4.76 -0.16
CA ASN A 297 10.31 4.01 0.46
C ASN A 297 10.43 2.49 0.31
N ASP A 298 11.49 2.00 -0.31
CA ASP A 298 11.73 0.57 -0.49
C ASP A 298 13.06 0.14 0.12
N GLU A 299 12.93 -0.72 1.09
CA GLU A 299 14.04 -1.36 1.76
C GLU A 299 14.05 -2.84 1.43
N LEU A 300 15.10 -3.29 0.76
CA LEU A 300 15.27 -4.65 0.30
C LEU A 300 16.45 -5.30 1.00
N ARG A 301 16.39 -6.62 1.09
CA ARG A 301 17.53 -7.45 1.50
C ARG A 301 17.91 -8.34 0.35
N ILE A 302 19.20 -8.36 0.03
CA ILE A 302 19.79 -9.32 -0.87
C ILE A 302 20.55 -10.29 0.00
N VAL A 303 20.17 -11.56 0.01
CA VAL A 303 20.68 -12.56 0.93
C VAL A 303 21.25 -13.73 0.17
N SER A 304 22.50 -14.09 0.44
CA SER A 304 23.11 -15.32 -0.01
C SER A 304 23.06 -16.36 1.09
N GLY A 305 22.67 -17.58 0.75
CA GLY A 305 22.57 -18.68 1.70
C GLY A 305 22.36 -20.02 1.01
N CYS A 306 22.20 -21.04 1.79
CA CYS A 306 21.99 -22.43 1.34
C CYS A 306 20.85 -23.08 2.12
N ILE A 307 20.20 -24.06 1.52
CA ILE A 307 19.32 -25.00 2.24
C ILE A 307 20.21 -25.97 3.00
N ASP A 308 20.14 -25.91 4.32
CA ASP A 308 20.83 -26.82 5.22
C ASP A 308 19.81 -27.55 6.10
N SER A 309 20.12 -28.80 6.47
CA SER A 309 19.32 -29.53 7.46
C SER A 309 19.62 -28.97 8.84
N VAL A 310 18.60 -28.66 9.61
CA VAL A 310 18.68 -28.11 10.98
C VAL A 310 19.40 -29.07 11.95
N ALA A 311 19.53 -30.35 11.58
CA ALA A 311 19.98 -31.43 12.47
C ALA A 311 21.47 -31.47 12.79
N ALA A 312 22.35 -30.75 12.11
CA ALA A 312 23.76 -30.61 12.54
C ALA A 312 24.54 -29.54 11.75
N PRO A 313 25.02 -28.47 12.36
CA PRO A 313 26.07 -27.65 11.75
C PRO A 313 27.39 -28.46 11.81
N ARG A 314 27.73 -29.18 10.74
CA ARG A 314 29.06 -29.78 10.62
C ARG A 314 30.00 -28.73 10.07
N LEU A 315 30.87 -28.23 10.92
CA LEU A 315 31.91 -27.28 10.55
C LEU A 315 32.98 -27.85 9.59
N ASP A 316 33.04 -29.17 9.44
CA ASP A 316 34.11 -29.88 8.73
C ASP A 316 33.66 -30.66 7.50
N ALA A 317 32.37 -30.63 7.18
CA ALA A 317 31.90 -31.29 5.97
C ALA A 317 32.29 -30.47 4.74
N GLY A 318 33.19 -31.01 3.96
CA GLY A 318 33.52 -30.50 2.64
C GLY A 318 32.23 -30.24 1.88
N VAL A 319 32.24 -29.23 1.00
CA VAL A 319 31.09 -28.72 0.24
C VAL A 319 30.16 -29.86 -0.17
N ASP A 320 28.99 -29.96 0.49
CA ASP A 320 27.98 -30.93 0.09
C ASP A 320 27.50 -30.53 -1.30
N LYS A 321 27.84 -31.37 -2.28
CA LYS A 321 27.47 -31.18 -3.70
C LYS A 321 25.96 -31.19 -3.93
N ARG A 322 25.15 -31.44 -2.88
CA ARG A 322 23.68 -31.45 -2.90
C ARG A 322 23.05 -30.20 -2.27
N ALA A 323 23.84 -29.36 -1.62
CA ALA A 323 23.30 -28.14 -1.02
C ALA A 323 22.76 -27.20 -2.11
N ARG A 324 21.49 -26.84 -1.99
CA ARG A 324 20.89 -25.82 -2.85
C ARG A 324 21.23 -24.46 -2.29
N CYS A 325 22.11 -23.76 -2.96
CA CYS A 325 22.56 -22.44 -2.57
C CYS A 325 22.11 -21.41 -3.58
N GLY A 326 21.97 -20.18 -3.13
CA GLY A 326 21.63 -19.10 -4.03
C GLY A 326 21.51 -17.75 -3.36
N VAL A 327 20.96 -16.83 -4.11
CA VAL A 327 20.69 -15.48 -3.67
C VAL A 327 19.20 -15.21 -3.77
N VAL A 328 18.61 -14.68 -2.71
CA VAL A 328 17.24 -14.16 -2.69
C VAL A 328 17.25 -12.65 -2.55
N VAL A 329 16.35 -11.99 -3.24
CA VAL A 329 16.03 -10.59 -3.02
C VAL A 329 14.66 -10.54 -2.35
N ALA A 330 14.61 -10.02 -1.15
CA ALA A 330 13.39 -9.97 -0.34
C ALA A 330 13.12 -8.57 0.16
N ARG A 331 11.84 -8.24 0.29
CA ARG A 331 11.35 -7.10 1.07
C ARG A 331 10.90 -7.62 2.42
N ILE A 332 11.31 -6.93 3.48
CA ILE A 332 10.75 -7.16 4.81
C ILE A 332 9.50 -6.32 4.92
N VAL A 333 8.37 -6.97 5.09
CA VAL A 333 7.07 -6.33 5.25
C VAL A 333 6.73 -6.39 6.73
N GLU A 334 6.65 -5.24 7.37
CA GLU A 334 5.98 -5.16 8.66
C GLU A 334 4.51 -5.50 8.42
N ALA A 335 3.94 -6.34 9.28
CA ALA A 335 2.52 -6.66 9.20
C ALA A 335 1.72 -5.35 9.15
N GLU A 336 0.83 -5.24 8.18
CA GLU A 336 -0.05 -4.08 8.12
C GLU A 336 -0.82 -4.01 9.44
N PRO A 337 -0.87 -2.83 10.10
CA PRO A 337 -1.67 -2.69 11.31
C PRO A 337 -3.09 -3.11 10.96
N THR A 338 -3.59 -4.15 11.63
CA THR A 338 -4.99 -4.56 11.50
C THR A 338 -5.83 -3.41 12.04
N VAL A 339 -6.55 -2.75 11.15
CA VAL A 339 -7.62 -1.84 11.56
C VAL A 339 -8.71 -2.75 12.12
N ASP A 340 -8.96 -2.65 13.42
CA ASP A 340 -10.05 -3.40 14.06
C ASP A 340 -11.37 -2.88 13.45
N GLU A 341 -11.98 -3.66 12.58
CA GLU A 341 -13.27 -3.34 11.94
C GLU A 341 -14.42 -3.18 12.96
N ARG A 342 -14.19 -3.49 14.24
CA ARG A 342 -15.13 -3.28 15.32
C ARG A 342 -15.23 -1.84 15.82
N MET A 343 -14.44 -0.92 15.31
CA MET A 343 -14.61 0.51 15.57
C MET A 343 -15.66 1.15 14.66
N GLU A 344 -16.84 0.56 14.57
CA GLU A 344 -18.04 1.16 13.96
C GLU A 344 -18.74 2.19 14.87
N GLN A 345 -18.19 2.51 16.02
CA GLN A 345 -18.72 3.61 16.85
C GLN A 345 -17.90 4.88 16.57
N PRO A 346 -18.56 5.98 16.18
CA PRO A 346 -17.87 7.25 15.99
C PRO A 346 -17.27 7.67 17.33
N PRO A 347 -15.97 8.02 17.38
CA PRO A 347 -15.39 8.59 18.58
C PRO A 347 -16.11 9.91 18.90
N SER A 348 -16.44 10.10 20.18
CA SER A 348 -16.92 11.38 20.69
C SER A 348 -15.94 12.49 20.29
N ALA A 349 -16.44 13.69 20.06
CA ALA A 349 -15.76 14.84 19.46
C ALA A 349 -14.44 15.31 20.14
N ASP A 350 -14.01 14.66 21.21
CA ASP A 350 -12.80 14.99 21.98
C ASP A 350 -11.66 13.95 21.87
N ALA A 351 -11.79 12.95 21.01
CA ALA A 351 -10.74 11.95 20.86
C ALA A 351 -9.72 12.36 19.80
N GLY A 352 -8.55 12.79 20.25
CA GLY A 352 -7.36 12.93 19.43
C GLY A 352 -7.06 11.63 18.68
N THR A 353 -6.24 11.76 17.64
CA THR A 353 -5.77 10.74 16.67
C THR A 353 -6.08 9.29 17.04
N PRO A 354 -6.77 8.50 16.20
CA PRO A 354 -7.10 7.13 16.53
C PRO A 354 -5.82 6.36 16.88
N LEU A 355 -5.80 5.80 18.08
CA LEU A 355 -4.74 4.90 18.54
C LEU A 355 -4.81 3.62 17.70
N VAL A 356 -3.97 3.53 16.69
CA VAL A 356 -3.65 2.28 16.02
C VAL A 356 -2.96 1.40 17.06
N ARG A 357 -3.65 0.42 17.63
CA ARG A 357 -3.00 -0.62 18.43
C ARG A 357 -2.07 -1.38 17.50
N ALA A 358 -0.78 -1.22 17.70
CA ALA A 358 0.23 -2.11 17.16
C ALA A 358 0.00 -3.50 17.78
N GLY A 359 -0.74 -4.33 17.11
CA GLY A 359 -0.64 -5.78 17.31
C GLY A 359 0.82 -6.15 17.05
N GLY A 360 1.40 -7.05 17.85
CA GLY A 360 2.80 -7.43 17.73
C GLY A 360 3.12 -7.72 16.26
N ALA A 361 4.01 -6.91 15.68
CA ALA A 361 4.30 -6.95 14.26
C ALA A 361 4.93 -8.31 13.92
N THR A 362 4.19 -9.18 13.27
CA THR A 362 4.78 -10.31 12.58
C THR A 362 5.52 -9.75 11.38
N VAL A 363 6.84 -9.85 11.41
CA VAL A 363 7.68 -9.47 10.28
C VAL A 363 7.62 -10.59 9.27
N ASP A 364 7.03 -10.34 8.11
CA ASP A 364 6.99 -11.29 7.00
C ASP A 364 7.97 -10.86 5.90
N GLY A 365 8.50 -11.83 5.17
CA GLY A 365 9.40 -11.62 4.05
C GLY A 365 8.69 -11.85 2.72
N GLN A 366 8.63 -10.81 1.89
CA GLN A 366 8.15 -10.94 0.52
C GLN A 366 9.32 -11.27 -0.42
N LEU A 367 9.29 -12.45 -1.03
CA LEU A 367 10.23 -12.82 -2.11
C LEU A 367 9.97 -11.98 -3.35
N LEU A 368 10.99 -11.27 -3.84
CA LEU A 368 10.92 -10.48 -5.06
C LEU A 368 11.67 -11.13 -6.21
N ALA A 369 12.80 -11.79 -5.93
CA ALA A 369 13.57 -12.52 -6.91
C ALA A 369 14.44 -13.57 -6.24
N SER A 370 14.81 -14.63 -6.97
CA SER A 370 15.76 -15.64 -6.52
C SER A 370 16.65 -16.08 -7.66
N ILE A 371 17.90 -16.45 -7.32
CA ILE A 371 18.88 -17.03 -8.23
C ILE A 371 19.46 -18.26 -7.56
N GLU A 372 19.16 -19.43 -8.12
CA GLU A 372 19.79 -20.68 -7.69
C GLU A 372 21.16 -20.82 -8.36
N SER A 373 22.18 -21.06 -7.59
CA SER A 373 23.57 -21.19 -8.09
C SER A 373 24.08 -22.62 -8.10
N GLY A 374 23.36 -23.57 -7.56
CA GLY A 374 23.77 -24.96 -7.50
C GLY A 374 25.05 -25.27 -6.71
N TYR A 375 25.71 -24.24 -6.17
CA TYR A 375 26.88 -24.31 -5.29
C TYR A 375 26.78 -23.25 -4.21
N GLN A 376 27.52 -23.51 -3.14
CA GLN A 376 27.76 -22.49 -2.14
C GLN A 376 28.50 -21.32 -2.82
N LEU A 377 27.85 -20.15 -2.86
CA LEU A 377 28.50 -18.93 -3.26
C LEU A 377 29.46 -18.55 -2.12
N SER A 378 30.73 -18.82 -2.29
CA SER A 378 31.76 -18.42 -1.33
C SER A 378 31.89 -16.90 -1.27
N GLU A 379 31.56 -16.24 -2.37
CA GLU A 379 31.70 -14.80 -2.48
C GLU A 379 30.67 -14.23 -3.47
N VAL A 380 29.90 -13.25 -2.99
CA VAL A 380 29.03 -12.41 -3.79
C VAL A 380 29.51 -10.97 -3.64
N VAL A 381 29.97 -10.39 -4.72
CA VAL A 381 30.36 -8.99 -4.75
C VAL A 381 29.29 -8.21 -5.48
N LEU A 382 28.79 -7.18 -4.84
CA LEU A 382 27.76 -6.31 -5.41
C LEU A 382 28.37 -4.98 -5.78
N PHE A 383 28.14 -4.60 -7.02
CA PHE A 383 28.47 -3.27 -7.54
C PHE A 383 27.18 -2.58 -7.91
N GLY A 384 27.07 -1.30 -7.64
CA GLY A 384 25.83 -0.70 -7.98
C GLY A 384 25.84 0.80 -8.09
N ASN A 385 24.90 1.23 -8.85
CA ASN A 385 24.32 2.55 -8.75
C ASN A 385 22.91 2.39 -8.16
N GLU A 386 22.26 3.46 -7.99
CA GLU A 386 20.98 3.66 -7.31
C GLU A 386 19.91 2.57 -7.51
N LYS A 387 19.62 2.20 -8.76
CA LYS A 387 18.55 1.26 -9.12
C LYS A 387 19.04 0.02 -9.84
N ARG A 388 20.33 -0.14 -10.00
CA ARG A 388 20.95 -1.30 -10.63
C ARG A 388 22.12 -1.79 -9.83
N LEU A 389 22.14 -3.07 -9.57
CA LEU A 389 23.23 -3.77 -8.90
C LEU A 389 23.77 -4.85 -9.81
N ARG A 390 25.04 -5.15 -9.67
CA ARG A 390 25.70 -6.29 -10.33
C ARG A 390 26.13 -7.28 -9.27
N MET A 391 25.78 -8.52 -9.49
CA MET A 391 26.23 -9.63 -8.68
C MET A 391 27.25 -10.45 -9.47
N TRP A 392 28.40 -10.68 -8.87
CA TRP A 392 29.38 -11.63 -9.36
C TRP A 392 29.21 -12.94 -8.61
N GLY A 393 29.16 -14.03 -9.33
CA GLY A 393 29.01 -15.35 -8.75
C GLY A 393 29.80 -16.39 -9.51
N ILE A 394 29.97 -17.54 -8.90
CA ILE A 394 30.61 -18.71 -9.47
C ILE A 394 29.60 -19.86 -9.40
N ASP A 395 29.32 -20.48 -10.53
CA ASP A 395 28.53 -21.70 -10.60
C ASP A 395 29.31 -22.82 -11.28
N LYS A 396 28.65 -23.96 -11.57
CA LYS A 396 29.28 -25.12 -12.21
C LYS A 396 29.91 -24.80 -13.57
N ALA A 397 29.39 -23.79 -14.24
CA ALA A 397 29.83 -23.41 -15.58
C ALA A 397 30.87 -22.27 -15.55
N GLY A 398 31.30 -21.81 -14.35
CA GLY A 398 32.32 -20.79 -14.16
C GLY A 398 31.79 -19.50 -13.60
N THR A 399 32.57 -18.44 -13.76
CA THR A 399 32.23 -17.10 -13.27
C THR A 399 31.12 -16.47 -14.11
N PHE A 400 30.19 -15.83 -13.47
CA PHE A 400 29.14 -15.08 -14.14
C PHE A 400 28.88 -13.73 -13.46
N VAL A 401 28.28 -12.81 -14.21
CA VAL A 401 27.72 -11.55 -13.72
C VAL A 401 26.24 -11.51 -14.04
N ARG A 402 25.43 -11.14 -13.06
CA ARG A 402 24.01 -10.81 -13.25
C ARG A 402 23.74 -9.39 -12.81
N GLU A 403 22.85 -8.72 -13.50
CA GLU A 403 22.34 -7.42 -13.11
C GLU A 403 20.97 -7.58 -12.46
N PHE A 404 20.75 -6.85 -11.37
CA PHE A 404 19.44 -6.65 -10.76
C PHE A 404 19.01 -5.22 -11.08
N GLY A 405 17.83 -5.08 -11.65
CA GLY A 405 17.14 -3.79 -11.82
C GLY A 405 16.03 -3.65 -10.80
N TYR A 406 15.73 -2.42 -10.43
CA TYR A 406 14.55 -2.12 -9.65
C TYR A 406 13.69 -1.11 -10.40
N SER A 407 12.43 -1.47 -10.64
CA SER A 407 11.51 -0.63 -11.37
C SER A 407 10.08 -0.87 -10.87
N PHE A 408 9.37 0.20 -10.56
CA PHE A 408 7.96 0.17 -10.14
C PHE A 408 7.63 -0.85 -9.04
N GLY A 409 8.51 -1.00 -8.05
CA GLY A 409 8.33 -1.95 -6.94
C GLY A 409 8.69 -3.40 -7.26
N ARG A 410 9.17 -3.67 -8.48
CA ARG A 410 9.60 -4.98 -8.95
C ARG A 410 11.12 -5.07 -9.03
N VAL A 411 11.63 -6.26 -8.81
CA VAL A 411 13.05 -6.59 -9.05
C VAL A 411 13.12 -7.40 -10.34
N GLU A 412 13.92 -6.91 -11.26
CA GLU A 412 14.24 -7.59 -12.51
C GLU A 412 15.61 -8.22 -12.38
N VAL A 413 15.74 -9.48 -12.80
CA VAL A 413 17.01 -10.20 -12.80
C VAL A 413 17.42 -10.46 -14.24
N GLY A 414 18.52 -9.86 -14.66
CA GLY A 414 19.07 -10.04 -16.00
C GLY A 414 19.65 -11.44 -16.23
N GLU A 415 19.82 -11.81 -17.47
CA GLU A 415 20.48 -13.05 -17.84
C GLU A 415 21.96 -13.07 -17.39
N PRO A 416 22.52 -14.24 -17.05
CA PRO A 416 23.92 -14.33 -16.66
C PRO A 416 24.83 -14.04 -17.84
N LYS A 417 25.70 -13.08 -17.67
CA LYS A 417 26.80 -12.85 -18.60
C LYS A 417 28.02 -13.60 -18.07
N ARG A 418 28.56 -14.51 -18.87
CA ARG A 418 29.73 -15.34 -18.51
C ARG A 418 31.01 -14.67 -19.05
N HIS A 419 32.07 -14.83 -18.29
CA HIS A 419 33.42 -14.32 -18.62
C HIS A 419 34.39 -15.49 -18.79
#